data_0f9fbb1678824f14ce87893fa7046e0d
#
_entry.id   0f9fbb1678824f14ce87893fa7046e0d
#
_cell.length_a   1.000
_cell.length_b   1.000
_cell.length_c   1.000
_cell.angle_alpha   90.00
_cell.angle_beta   90.00
_cell.angle_gamma   90.00
#
_symmetry.space_group_name_H-M   'P 1'
#
loop_
_entity.id
_entity.type
_entity.pdbx_description
1 polymer ?
#
loop_
_entity_poly.entity_id
_entity_poly.type
_entity_poly.pdbx_seq_one_letter_code
_entity_poly.pdbx_strand_id
1 'polypeptide(L)'
;MARLRVSTTVEAPPDDVWADLADISSHVEWMRDAVAIDFTSEQHQGAGTTFACATKVGPFRLTDHMEITAWSPGQAMGVRHVGLVTGDGTIRLRARRRGRTKITWSERLVFPWWMGGPVGAVVATPVLWWVWRWSMRNLRRRFA
;
A
#
# COMPACT_ATOMS: atom_id res chain seq x y z
N MET A 1 15.00 -8.22 5.64
CA MET A 1 13.56 -8.14 5.35
C MET A 1 12.93 -7.04 6.21
N ALA A 2 12.30 -6.07 5.58
CA ALA A 2 11.57 -5.03 6.31
C ALA A 2 10.14 -5.50 6.55
N ARG A 3 9.67 -5.38 7.79
CA ARG A 3 8.27 -5.63 8.18
C ARG A 3 7.69 -4.34 8.71
N LEU A 4 6.56 -3.92 8.13
CA LEU A 4 5.90 -2.67 8.47
C LEU A 4 4.42 -2.91 8.67
N ARG A 5 3.89 -2.25 9.69
CA ARG A 5 2.46 -2.28 9.97
C ARG A 5 2.03 -0.91 10.49
N VAL A 6 1.10 -0.30 9.81
CA VAL A 6 0.51 0.98 10.21
C VAL A 6 -1.00 0.87 10.13
N SER A 7 -1.69 1.67 10.94
CA SER A 7 -3.15 1.69 10.92
C SER A 7 -3.68 3.09 11.19
N THR A 8 -4.92 3.31 10.77
CA THR A 8 -5.67 4.53 11.05
C THR A 8 -7.15 4.19 11.12
N THR A 9 -7.93 5.03 11.78
CA THR A 9 -9.38 4.92 11.82
C THR A 9 -10.00 6.11 11.11
N VAL A 10 -10.92 5.84 10.19
CA VAL A 10 -11.56 6.86 9.36
C VAL A 10 -13.05 6.96 9.67
N GLU A 11 -13.63 8.13 9.40
CA GLU A 11 -15.04 8.45 9.67
C GLU A 11 -15.94 8.04 8.49
N ALA A 12 -15.87 6.77 8.10
CA ALA A 12 -16.69 6.21 7.04
C ALA A 12 -16.87 4.70 7.24
N PRO A 13 -17.99 4.11 6.81
CA PRO A 13 -18.21 2.67 6.91
C PRO A 13 -17.32 1.90 5.93
N PRO A 14 -17.07 0.60 6.18
CA PRO A 14 -16.17 -0.20 5.33
C PRO A 14 -16.50 -0.18 3.84
N ASP A 15 -17.77 -0.16 3.46
CA ASP A 15 -18.13 -0.16 2.05
C ASP A 15 -17.71 1.13 1.34
N ASP A 16 -17.82 2.27 2.00
CA ASP A 16 -17.38 3.55 1.44
C ASP A 16 -15.85 3.62 1.36
N VAL A 17 -15.17 3.12 2.37
CA VAL A 17 -13.70 3.03 2.37
C VAL A 17 -13.23 2.10 1.25
N TRP A 18 -13.89 0.95 1.10
CA TRP A 18 -13.56 0.00 0.05
C TRP A 18 -13.74 0.59 -1.34
N ALA A 19 -14.83 1.31 -1.58
CA ALA A 19 -15.08 1.95 -2.87
C ALA A 19 -13.92 2.87 -3.29
N ASP A 20 -13.32 3.59 -2.36
CA ASP A 20 -12.16 4.43 -2.61
C ASP A 20 -10.88 3.60 -2.83
N LEU A 21 -10.62 2.63 -1.95
CA LEU A 21 -9.42 1.79 -2.03
C LEU A 21 -9.43 0.87 -3.25
N ALA A 22 -10.60 0.42 -3.71
CA ALA A 22 -10.74 -0.43 -4.87
C ALA A 22 -10.35 0.27 -6.17
N ASP A 23 -10.40 1.58 -6.20
CA ASP A 23 -9.81 2.38 -7.27
C ASP A 23 -8.29 2.51 -7.02
N ILE A 24 -7.53 1.54 -7.51
CA ILE A 24 -6.08 1.46 -7.27
C ILE A 24 -5.37 2.72 -7.79
N SER A 25 -5.83 3.30 -8.91
CA SER A 25 -5.23 4.50 -9.47
C SER A 25 -5.28 5.69 -8.50
N SER A 26 -6.25 5.72 -7.59
CA SER A 26 -6.38 6.77 -6.59
C SER A 26 -5.36 6.69 -5.45
N HIS A 27 -4.63 5.58 -5.35
CA HIS A 27 -3.64 5.42 -4.28
C HIS A 27 -2.53 6.47 -4.33
N VAL A 28 -2.23 7.02 -5.50
CA VAL A 28 -1.25 8.11 -5.62
C VAL A 28 -1.68 9.39 -4.90
N GLU A 29 -2.97 9.54 -4.59
CA GLU A 29 -3.49 10.71 -3.92
C GLU A 29 -3.23 10.70 -2.41
N TRP A 30 -2.99 9.54 -1.83
CA TRP A 30 -2.74 9.42 -0.39
C TRP A 30 -1.42 8.73 -0.05
N MET A 31 -0.91 7.82 -0.87
CA MET A 31 0.40 7.21 -0.65
C MET A 31 1.50 8.24 -0.93
N ARG A 32 2.29 8.53 0.09
CA ARG A 32 3.33 9.57 0.04
C ARG A 32 4.42 9.27 -0.98
N ASP A 33 4.73 8.00 -1.17
CA ASP A 33 5.79 7.51 -2.05
C ASP A 33 5.33 7.14 -3.46
N ALA A 34 4.04 7.03 -3.69
CA ALA A 34 3.49 6.67 -5.00
C ALA A 34 3.30 7.91 -5.88
N VAL A 35 3.98 7.95 -7.01
CA VAL A 35 3.96 9.08 -7.95
C VAL A 35 2.99 8.82 -9.10
N ALA A 36 2.98 7.61 -9.65
CA ALA A 36 2.11 7.23 -10.75
C ALA A 36 1.83 5.74 -10.71
N ILE A 37 0.64 5.34 -11.15
CA ILE A 37 0.25 3.94 -11.29
C ILE A 37 -0.19 3.72 -12.72
N ASP A 38 0.46 2.75 -13.39
CA ASP A 38 0.15 2.34 -14.76
C ASP A 38 -0.25 0.87 -14.76
N PHE A 39 -1.49 0.56 -15.13
CA PHE A 39 -1.94 -0.82 -15.21
C PHE A 39 -1.28 -1.55 -16.36
N THR A 40 -0.78 -2.76 -16.09
CA THR A 40 -0.20 -3.66 -17.09
C THR A 40 -1.14 -4.81 -17.45
N SER A 41 -2.23 -5.00 -16.69
CA SER A 41 -3.33 -5.90 -17.03
C SER A 41 -4.48 -5.12 -17.66
N GLU A 42 -5.37 -5.83 -18.39
CA GLU A 42 -6.59 -5.21 -18.91
C GLU A 42 -7.56 -4.86 -17.78
N GLN A 43 -7.64 -5.75 -16.76
CA GLN A 43 -8.45 -5.48 -15.57
C GLN A 43 -7.75 -4.48 -14.65
N HIS A 44 -8.53 -3.66 -13.96
CA HIS A 44 -8.03 -2.67 -13.00
C HIS A 44 -8.46 -2.96 -11.57
N GLN A 45 -9.21 -4.04 -11.35
CA GLN A 45 -9.67 -4.47 -10.02
C GLN A 45 -9.66 -5.99 -9.94
N GLY A 46 -9.59 -6.50 -8.71
CA GLY A 46 -9.65 -7.93 -8.45
C GLY A 46 -8.30 -8.62 -8.47
N ALA A 47 -8.29 -9.86 -8.00
CA ALA A 47 -7.09 -10.69 -8.04
C ALA A 47 -6.63 -10.90 -9.50
N GLY A 48 -5.33 -10.86 -9.71
CA GLY A 48 -4.74 -10.93 -11.05
C GLY A 48 -4.47 -9.58 -11.70
N THR A 49 -4.97 -8.48 -11.14
CA THR A 49 -4.62 -7.13 -11.59
C THR A 49 -3.12 -6.90 -11.41
N THR A 50 -2.46 -6.41 -12.45
CA THR A 50 -1.05 -6.05 -12.41
C THR A 50 -0.86 -4.59 -12.78
N PHE A 51 0.11 -3.95 -12.14
CA PHE A 51 0.43 -2.56 -12.40
C PHE A 51 1.86 -2.22 -12.03
N ALA A 52 2.36 -1.14 -12.62
CA ALA A 52 3.65 -0.57 -12.30
C ALA A 52 3.42 0.71 -11.51
N CYS A 53 4.02 0.83 -10.34
CA CYS A 53 3.96 2.00 -9.49
C CYS A 53 5.29 2.73 -9.53
N ALA A 54 5.30 3.95 -10.03
CA ALA A 54 6.46 4.81 -9.92
C ALA A 54 6.57 5.28 -8.47
N THR A 55 7.65 4.91 -7.81
CA THR A 55 7.87 5.13 -6.39
C THR A 55 9.04 6.07 -6.18
N LYS A 56 8.87 7.03 -5.27
CA LYS A 56 9.91 8.00 -4.93
C LYS A 56 9.99 8.20 -3.43
N VAL A 57 11.17 7.95 -2.87
CA VAL A 57 11.47 8.21 -1.45
C VAL A 57 12.75 9.04 -1.39
N GLY A 58 12.62 10.34 -1.11
CA GLY A 58 13.75 11.28 -1.13
C GLY A 58 14.41 11.31 -2.52
N PRO A 59 15.73 11.10 -2.62
CA PRO A 59 16.43 11.07 -3.91
C PRO A 59 16.25 9.74 -4.66
N PHE A 60 15.69 8.72 -4.01
CA PHE A 60 15.55 7.39 -4.59
C PHE A 60 14.27 7.28 -5.40
N ARG A 61 14.40 6.77 -6.63
CA ARG A 61 13.28 6.50 -7.53
C ARG A 61 13.39 5.08 -8.06
N LEU A 62 12.27 4.39 -8.10
CA LEU A 62 12.20 3.07 -8.74
C LEU A 62 10.78 2.82 -9.25
N THR A 63 10.67 1.88 -10.18
CA THR A 63 9.38 1.37 -10.62
C THR A 63 9.13 0.07 -9.89
N ASP A 64 8.05 0.03 -9.11
CA ASP A 64 7.66 -1.12 -8.33
C ASP A 64 6.54 -1.85 -9.07
N HIS A 65 6.83 -3.08 -9.51
CA HIS A 65 5.84 -3.91 -10.20
C HIS A 65 5.06 -4.72 -9.19
N MET A 66 3.74 -4.67 -9.31
CA MET A 66 2.84 -5.28 -8.32
C MET A 66 1.75 -6.10 -8.98
N GLU A 67 1.29 -7.12 -8.24
CA GLU A 67 0.18 -7.97 -8.60
C GLU A 67 -0.80 -8.07 -7.43
N ILE A 68 -2.08 -7.87 -7.69
CA ILE A 68 -3.11 -8.11 -6.69
C ILE A 68 -3.31 -9.62 -6.53
N THR A 69 -3.06 -10.13 -5.33
CA THR A 69 -3.11 -11.56 -5.02
C THR A 69 -4.37 -11.97 -4.28
N ALA A 70 -5.03 -11.04 -3.61
CA ALA A 70 -6.26 -11.28 -2.87
C ALA A 70 -7.18 -10.08 -3.00
N TRP A 71 -8.47 -10.33 -3.06
CA TRP A 71 -9.49 -9.30 -3.24
C TRP A 71 -10.78 -9.75 -2.59
N SER A 72 -11.02 -9.23 -1.39
CA SER A 72 -12.24 -9.48 -0.61
C SER A 72 -12.96 -8.15 -0.42
N PRO A 73 -13.99 -7.85 -1.24
CA PRO A 73 -14.68 -6.55 -1.18
C PRO A 73 -15.15 -6.18 0.22
N GLY A 74 -14.83 -4.96 0.63
CA GLY A 74 -15.18 -4.45 1.95
C GLY A 74 -14.32 -4.97 3.10
N GLN A 75 -13.39 -5.89 2.85
CA GLN A 75 -12.60 -6.55 3.90
C GLN A 75 -11.10 -6.41 3.73
N ALA A 76 -10.56 -6.80 2.57
CA ALA A 76 -9.11 -6.82 2.38
C ALA A 76 -8.70 -6.91 0.91
N MET A 77 -7.55 -6.37 0.61
CA MET A 77 -6.83 -6.64 -0.63
C MET A 77 -5.38 -7.01 -0.31
N GLY A 78 -4.84 -7.98 -1.05
CA GLY A 78 -3.45 -8.39 -0.94
C GLY A 78 -2.68 -8.02 -2.19
N VAL A 79 -1.42 -7.67 -2.02
CA VAL A 79 -0.54 -7.28 -3.12
C VAL A 79 0.81 -7.98 -2.97
N ARG A 80 1.41 -8.34 -4.09
CA ARG A 80 2.76 -8.88 -4.15
C ARG A 80 3.64 -7.97 -5.00
N HIS A 81 4.80 -7.64 -4.47
CA HIS A 81 5.84 -6.92 -5.19
C HIS A 81 6.66 -7.92 -5.98
N VAL A 82 6.75 -7.74 -7.29
CA VAL A 82 7.41 -8.69 -8.21
C VAL A 82 8.56 -8.05 -8.99
N GLY A 83 8.95 -6.82 -8.61
CA GLY A 83 10.04 -6.10 -9.26
C GLY A 83 11.38 -6.24 -8.51
N LEU A 84 12.15 -5.16 -8.46
CA LEU A 84 13.45 -5.12 -7.78
C LEU A 84 13.32 -5.37 -6.28
N VAL A 85 12.34 -4.75 -5.66
CA VAL A 85 11.95 -5.04 -4.29
C VAL A 85 10.86 -6.11 -4.37
N THR A 86 11.00 -7.18 -3.58
CA THR A 86 10.02 -8.26 -3.53
C THR A 86 9.35 -8.29 -2.17
N GLY A 87 8.26 -9.03 -2.07
CA GLY A 87 7.50 -9.16 -0.84
C GLY A 87 6.01 -9.06 -1.07
N ASP A 88 5.28 -8.98 0.02
CA ASP A 88 3.82 -8.94 -0.02
C ASP A 88 3.26 -7.95 0.98
N GLY A 89 2.06 -7.49 0.72
CA GLY A 89 1.34 -6.56 1.57
C GLY A 89 -0.14 -6.85 1.61
N THR A 90 -0.79 -6.32 2.64
CA THR A 90 -2.24 -6.45 2.81
C THR A 90 -2.79 -5.15 3.38
N ILE A 91 -3.89 -4.69 2.81
CA ILE A 91 -4.71 -3.63 3.40
C ILE A 91 -5.99 -4.29 3.89
N ARG A 92 -6.28 -4.18 5.19
CA ARG A 92 -7.45 -4.76 5.83
C ARG A 92 -8.35 -3.69 6.38
N LEU A 93 -9.66 -3.90 6.24
CA LEU A 93 -10.69 -3.04 6.78
C LEU A 93 -11.41 -3.77 7.92
N ARG A 94 -11.67 -3.06 9.00
CA ARG A 94 -12.44 -3.58 10.12
C ARG A 94 -13.44 -2.54 10.61
N ALA A 95 -14.70 -2.91 10.63
CA ALA A 95 -15.76 -2.03 11.14
C ALA A 95 -15.53 -1.67 12.61
N ARG A 96 -15.78 -0.42 12.94
CA ARG A 96 -15.72 0.12 14.29
C ARG A 96 -17.05 0.78 14.65
N ARG A 97 -17.21 1.15 15.90
CA ARG A 97 -18.41 1.83 16.39
C ARG A 97 -18.65 3.13 15.62
N ARG A 98 -19.92 3.54 15.54
CA ARG A 98 -20.39 4.80 14.92
C ARG A 98 -20.06 4.90 13.43
N GLY A 99 -20.13 3.78 12.72
CA GLY A 99 -19.90 3.78 11.26
C GLY A 99 -18.48 4.13 10.86
N ARG A 100 -17.50 3.87 11.72
CA ARG A 100 -16.08 4.09 11.42
C ARG A 100 -15.40 2.80 10.93
N THR A 101 -14.27 2.94 10.32
CA THR A 101 -13.47 1.82 9.83
C THR A 101 -12.03 1.96 10.28
N LYS A 102 -11.46 0.90 10.82
CA LYS A 102 -10.02 0.78 11.04
C LYS A 102 -9.38 0.17 9.79
N ILE A 103 -8.42 0.89 9.24
CA ILE A 103 -7.62 0.45 8.09
C ILE A 103 -6.25 0.05 8.61
N THR A 104 -5.82 -1.19 8.32
CA THR A 104 -4.49 -1.69 8.68
C THR A 104 -3.73 -2.04 7.41
N TRP A 105 -2.56 -1.46 7.23
CA TRP A 105 -1.66 -1.73 6.13
C TRP A 105 -0.42 -2.43 6.67
N SER A 106 -0.19 -3.66 6.21
CA SER A 106 0.96 -4.48 6.60
C SER A 106 1.75 -4.85 5.38
N GLU A 107 3.07 -4.77 5.47
CA GLU A 107 3.97 -5.14 4.37
C GLU A 107 5.21 -5.87 4.86
N ARG A 108 5.70 -6.76 4.02
CA ARG A 108 6.97 -7.45 4.16
C ARG A 108 7.75 -7.22 2.88
N LEU A 109 8.89 -6.55 2.99
CA LEU A 109 9.71 -6.17 1.85
C LEU A 109 11.08 -6.81 1.94
N VAL A 110 11.57 -7.31 0.80
CA VAL A 110 12.91 -7.88 0.65
C VAL A 110 13.65 -7.05 -0.38
N PHE A 111 14.76 -6.45 0.03
CA PHE A 111 15.62 -5.65 -0.84
C PHE A 111 16.71 -6.51 -1.47
N PRO A 112 17.08 -6.25 -2.74
CA PRO A 112 18.20 -6.94 -3.36
C PRO A 112 19.51 -6.63 -2.65
N TRP A 113 20.50 -7.54 -2.76
CA TRP A 113 21.77 -7.40 -2.05
C TRP A 113 22.52 -6.10 -2.38
N TRP A 114 22.43 -5.62 -3.63
CA TRP A 114 23.09 -4.39 -4.07
C TRP A 114 22.41 -3.11 -3.53
N MET A 115 21.21 -3.23 -2.96
CA MET A 115 20.54 -2.17 -2.19
C MET A 115 20.75 -2.35 -0.68
N GLY A 116 21.74 -3.15 -0.28
CA GLY A 116 22.06 -3.43 1.11
C GLY A 116 21.43 -4.68 1.69
N GLY A 117 20.57 -5.39 0.95
CA GLY A 117 19.92 -6.62 1.42
C GLY A 117 19.30 -6.47 2.80
N PRO A 118 19.59 -7.37 3.76
CA PRO A 118 19.06 -7.28 5.12
C PRO A 118 19.47 -6.00 5.86
N VAL A 119 20.69 -5.52 5.64
CA VAL A 119 21.18 -4.27 6.26
C VAL A 119 20.42 -3.08 5.69
N GLY A 120 20.26 -3.02 4.38
CA GLY A 120 19.45 -1.99 3.71
C GLY A 120 18.02 -1.97 4.22
N ALA A 121 17.43 -3.13 4.45
CA ALA A 121 16.09 -3.26 5.02
C ALA A 121 16.00 -2.66 6.42
N VAL A 122 16.98 -2.93 7.28
CA VAL A 122 17.02 -2.35 8.64
C VAL A 122 17.15 -0.83 8.60
N VAL A 123 18.00 -0.31 7.72
CA VAL A 123 18.18 1.15 7.58
C VAL A 123 16.94 1.83 7.00
N ALA A 124 16.29 1.19 6.03
CA ALA A 124 15.12 1.75 5.36
C ALA A 124 13.85 1.71 6.23
N THR A 125 13.75 0.77 7.17
CA THR A 125 12.54 0.55 7.96
C THR A 125 12.02 1.81 8.66
N PRO A 126 12.84 2.61 9.39
CA PRO A 126 12.34 3.82 10.02
C PRO A 126 11.79 4.85 9.03
N VAL A 127 12.45 5.00 7.88
CA VAL A 127 12.05 5.95 6.84
C VAL A 127 10.72 5.51 6.22
N LEU A 128 10.60 4.24 5.85
CA LEU A 128 9.38 3.69 5.26
C LEU A 128 8.22 3.73 6.25
N TRP A 129 8.47 3.43 7.52
CA TRP A 129 7.45 3.51 8.56
C TRP A 129 6.90 4.93 8.69
N TRP A 130 7.76 5.94 8.66
CA TRP A 130 7.37 7.34 8.70
C TRP A 130 6.57 7.74 7.45
N VAL A 131 7.01 7.33 6.25
CA VAL A 131 6.32 7.58 4.99
C VAL A 131 4.92 6.96 5.00
N TRP A 132 4.81 5.73 5.50
CA TRP A 132 3.52 5.02 5.52
C TRP A 132 2.59 5.55 6.59
N ARG A 133 3.09 5.99 7.71
CA ARG A 133 2.26 6.71 8.69
C ARG A 133 1.73 8.02 8.13
N TRP A 134 2.56 8.72 7.37
CA TRP A 134 2.11 9.93 6.69
C TRP A 134 1.03 9.60 5.65
N SER A 135 1.22 8.53 4.88
CA SER A 135 0.23 8.05 3.92
C SER A 135 -1.11 7.74 4.61
N MET A 136 -1.07 7.10 5.79
CA MET A 136 -2.28 6.82 6.57
C MET A 136 -2.98 8.11 7.01
N ARG A 137 -2.26 9.14 7.38
CA ARG A 137 -2.85 10.45 7.68
C ARG A 137 -3.55 11.06 6.46
N ASN A 138 -2.93 10.96 5.31
CA ASN A 138 -3.52 11.46 4.07
C ASN A 138 -4.79 10.69 3.74
N LEU A 139 -4.78 9.36 3.90
CA LEU A 139 -5.95 8.52 3.70
C LEU A 139 -7.08 8.91 4.66
N ARG A 140 -6.75 9.13 5.92
CA ARG A 140 -7.73 9.56 6.93
C ARG A 140 -8.42 10.86 6.54
N ARG A 141 -7.68 11.82 6.01
CA ARG A 141 -8.24 13.12 5.60
C ARG A 141 -9.25 13.00 4.47
N ARG A 142 -9.17 11.96 3.65
CA ARG A 142 -10.13 11.73 2.57
C ARG A 142 -11.53 11.41 3.09
N PHE A 143 -11.64 10.98 4.33
CA PHE A 143 -12.90 10.60 4.99
C PHE A 143 -13.22 11.50 6.20
N ALA A 144 -12.63 12.64 6.26
CA ALA A 144 -12.87 13.59 7.34
C ALA A 144 -14.17 14.39 7.14
#